data_e18cf0e404d8da21507882d3ddb3b3cf
#
_entry.id   e18cf0e404d8da21507882d3ddb3b3cf
#
_cell.length_a   1.000
_cell.length_b   1.000
_cell.length_c   1.000
_cell.angle_alpha   90.00
_cell.angle_beta   90.00
_cell.angle_gamma   90.00
#
_symmetry.space_group_name_H-M   'P 1'
#
loop_
_entity.id
_entity.type
_entity.pdbx_description
1 polymer ?
#
loop_
_entity_poly.entity_id
_entity_poly.type
_entity_poly.pdbx_seq_one_letter_code
_entity_poly.pdbx_strand_id
1 'polypeptide(L)'
;MKPRYFQGLLACLLMLAQIGHAAETVMVGNMTGQSRVAQGPADVGVDMGACRFSMPLLQDQWLQFNAPDLIFIASQQLPDPSSAPHLWQAPTSSGYEWNFETLANRTQPWFGMMCENLGSFSSLTTLPPADDTIELQLLREANDRKCPATLTENGWRPTALAGDPQTYAFESLQGAKSSGFIIGYHPPHQPQFSRIAFCLMQGEQVLIGAAESGSATPLSISAAGFKQIKTAVRSIAFE
;
A
#
# COMPACT_ATOMS: atom_id res chain seq x y z
N MET A 1 -81.56 -11.95 5.07
CA MET A 1 -80.67 -10.81 5.26
C MET A 1 -79.44 -11.25 6.10
N LYS A 2 -78.27 -11.35 5.51
CA LYS A 2 -76.99 -11.70 6.20
C LYS A 2 -76.08 -10.52 6.24
N PRO A 3 -75.52 -10.10 7.39
CA PRO A 3 -74.54 -9.03 7.47
C PRO A 3 -73.14 -9.55 7.02
N ARG A 4 -72.47 -8.78 6.14
CA ARG A 4 -71.11 -8.99 5.73
C ARG A 4 -70.18 -8.30 6.74
N TYR A 5 -69.34 -9.09 7.41
CA TYR A 5 -68.25 -8.57 8.24
C TYR A 5 -67.09 -8.12 7.34
N PHE A 6 -66.75 -6.83 7.44
CA PHE A 6 -65.58 -6.21 6.83
C PHE A 6 -64.40 -6.47 7.79
N GLN A 7 -63.51 -7.39 7.47
CA GLN A 7 -62.26 -7.57 8.18
C GLN A 7 -61.24 -6.59 7.60
N GLY A 8 -60.97 -5.51 8.37
CA GLY A 8 -59.88 -4.59 8.08
C GLY A 8 -58.55 -5.24 8.43
N LEU A 9 -57.72 -5.47 7.42
CA LEU A 9 -56.32 -5.91 7.56
C LEU A 9 -55.46 -4.69 7.96
N LEU A 10 -55.11 -4.61 9.22
CA LEU A 10 -54.12 -3.63 9.73
C LEU A 10 -52.71 -4.14 9.39
N ALA A 11 -52.15 -3.73 8.26
CA ALA A 11 -50.78 -4.01 7.90
C ALA A 11 -49.86 -3.09 8.71
N CYS A 12 -49.31 -3.63 9.81
CA CYS A 12 -48.17 -2.95 10.50
C CYS A 12 -46.94 -3.02 9.63
N LEU A 13 -46.62 -1.93 8.95
CA LEU A 13 -45.32 -1.70 8.33
C LEU A 13 -44.30 -1.55 9.46
N LEU A 14 -43.60 -2.59 9.82
CA LEU A 14 -42.37 -2.54 10.59
C LEU A 14 -41.26 -1.98 9.67
N MET A 15 -41.10 -0.65 9.66
CA MET A 15 -39.88 -0.03 9.14
C MET A 15 -38.73 -0.42 10.10
N LEU A 16 -38.00 -1.47 9.74
CA LEU A 16 -36.68 -1.73 10.30
C LEU A 16 -35.78 -0.58 9.89
N ALA A 17 -35.65 0.42 10.78
CA ALA A 17 -34.59 1.39 10.69
C ALA A 17 -33.27 0.61 10.82
N GLN A 18 -32.61 0.35 9.70
CA GLN A 18 -31.22 -0.09 9.70
C GLN A 18 -30.42 1.09 10.25
N ILE A 19 -30.11 1.02 11.53
CA ILE A 19 -29.11 1.89 12.15
C ILE A 19 -27.78 1.48 11.49
N GLY A 20 -27.44 2.16 10.41
CA GLY A 20 -26.10 2.06 9.84
C GLY A 20 -25.12 2.51 10.93
N HIS A 21 -24.49 1.56 11.60
CA HIS A 21 -23.32 1.87 12.40
C HIS A 21 -22.27 2.39 11.43
N ALA A 22 -21.97 3.67 11.48
CA ALA A 22 -20.74 4.19 10.89
C ALA A 22 -19.61 3.36 11.52
N ALA A 23 -18.88 2.61 10.70
CA ALA A 23 -17.74 1.84 11.18
C ALA A 23 -16.80 2.84 11.89
N GLU A 24 -16.46 2.52 13.14
CA GLU A 24 -15.53 3.36 13.90
C GLU A 24 -14.19 3.35 13.17
N THR A 25 -13.66 4.53 12.85
CA THR A 25 -12.36 4.64 12.19
C THR A 25 -11.26 4.37 13.21
N VAL A 26 -10.49 3.33 12.98
CA VAL A 26 -9.31 2.99 13.80
C VAL A 26 -8.14 3.85 13.35
N MET A 27 -7.58 4.67 14.25
CA MET A 27 -6.38 5.46 13.96
C MET A 27 -5.11 4.66 14.25
N VAL A 28 -4.23 4.53 13.25
CA VAL A 28 -2.94 3.84 13.32
C VAL A 28 -1.81 4.84 13.12
N GLY A 29 -0.83 4.83 14.02
CA GLY A 29 0.31 5.74 13.96
C GLY A 29 1.12 5.80 15.24
N ASN A 30 1.87 6.88 15.44
CA ASN A 30 2.78 7.07 16.57
C ASN A 30 2.28 8.08 17.61
N MET A 31 1.13 8.72 17.40
CA MET A 31 0.60 9.72 18.31
C MET A 31 -0.11 9.08 19.50
N THR A 32 -0.20 9.82 20.60
CA THR A 32 -0.97 9.38 21.78
C THR A 32 -2.43 9.09 21.39
N GLY A 33 -2.92 7.93 21.79
CA GLY A 33 -4.27 7.48 21.47
C GLY A 33 -4.43 6.75 20.12
N GLN A 34 -3.37 6.65 19.33
CA GLN A 34 -3.37 5.84 18.11
C GLN A 34 -2.92 4.40 18.42
N SER A 35 -3.46 3.47 17.67
CA SER A 35 -3.05 2.06 17.71
C SER A 35 -1.79 1.82 16.90
N ARG A 36 -1.04 0.78 17.23
CA ARG A 36 0.05 0.26 16.39
C ARG A 36 -0.44 -0.80 15.40
N VAL A 37 -1.60 -1.36 15.63
CA VAL A 37 -2.16 -2.44 14.83
C VAL A 37 -3.64 -2.16 14.58
N ALA A 38 -4.11 -2.38 13.37
CA ALA A 38 -5.51 -2.48 13.04
C ALA A 38 -5.80 -3.80 12.32
N GLN A 39 -6.96 -4.37 12.58
CA GLN A 39 -7.48 -5.58 11.94
C GLN A 39 -8.82 -5.28 11.28
N GLY A 40 -9.00 -5.81 10.06
CA GLY A 40 -10.29 -5.73 9.37
C GLY A 40 -11.34 -6.73 9.90
N PRO A 41 -12.63 -6.47 9.60
CA PRO A 41 -13.08 -5.36 8.76
C PRO A 41 -13.12 -4.03 9.53
N ALA A 42 -12.49 -2.99 8.99
CA ALA A 42 -12.43 -1.66 9.60
C ALA A 42 -12.08 -0.59 8.56
N ASP A 43 -12.51 0.64 8.80
CA ASP A 43 -11.92 1.81 8.15
C ASP A 43 -10.75 2.30 9.01
N VAL A 44 -9.58 2.45 8.40
CA VAL A 44 -8.36 2.80 9.12
C VAL A 44 -7.82 4.11 8.62
N GLY A 45 -7.65 5.07 9.54
CA GLY A 45 -6.86 6.28 9.32
C GLY A 45 -5.41 6.03 9.71
N VAL A 46 -4.48 6.41 8.86
CA VAL A 46 -3.05 6.20 9.06
C VAL A 46 -2.34 7.54 9.16
N ASP A 47 -1.53 7.69 10.20
CA ASP A 47 -0.67 8.86 10.40
C ASP A 47 0.81 8.42 10.45
N MET A 48 1.52 8.60 9.34
CA MET A 48 2.96 8.39 9.23
C MET A 48 3.74 9.72 9.34
N GLY A 49 3.13 10.73 9.93
CA GLY A 49 3.69 12.09 10.01
C GLY A 49 3.38 12.90 8.77
N ALA A 50 4.25 12.88 7.77
CA ALA A 50 4.04 13.64 6.53
C ALA A 50 2.95 13.04 5.63
N CYS A 51 2.85 11.71 5.55
CA CYS A 51 1.77 11.05 4.82
C CYS A 51 0.62 10.70 5.76
N ARG A 52 -0.56 11.25 5.46
CA ARG A 52 -1.82 10.89 6.12
C ARG A 52 -2.81 10.40 5.09
N PHE A 53 -3.38 9.24 5.36
CA PHE A 53 -4.34 8.62 4.46
C PHE A 53 -5.29 7.70 5.21
N SER A 54 -6.37 7.33 4.56
CA SER A 54 -7.26 6.27 5.03
C SER A 54 -7.30 5.12 4.03
N MET A 55 -7.64 3.94 4.52
CA MET A 55 -7.93 2.78 3.70
C MET A 55 -8.86 1.80 4.44
N PRO A 56 -9.79 1.14 3.75
CA PRO A 56 -10.57 0.06 4.32
C PRO A 56 -9.70 -1.19 4.44
N LEU A 57 -9.78 -1.86 5.57
CA LEU A 57 -9.31 -3.23 5.74
C LEU A 57 -10.48 -4.19 5.57
N LEU A 58 -10.34 -5.15 4.68
CA LEU A 58 -11.28 -6.25 4.55
C LEU A 58 -11.06 -7.26 5.70
N GLN A 59 -11.99 -8.20 5.83
CA GLN A 59 -11.81 -9.30 6.78
C GLN A 59 -10.46 -10.00 6.57
N ASP A 60 -9.80 -10.37 7.65
CA ASP A 60 -8.50 -11.03 7.66
C ASP A 60 -7.32 -10.19 7.10
N GLN A 61 -7.49 -8.87 7.01
CA GLN A 61 -6.41 -7.95 6.68
C GLN A 61 -5.93 -7.20 7.92
N TRP A 62 -4.63 -6.89 7.94
CA TRP A 62 -3.95 -6.22 9.03
C TRP A 62 -3.12 -5.06 8.54
N LEU A 63 -3.05 -4.00 9.36
CA LEU A 63 -2.03 -2.97 9.29
C LEU A 63 -1.24 -2.96 10.58
N GLN A 64 0.08 -2.87 10.48
CA GLN A 64 1.00 -2.76 11.61
C GLN A 64 1.97 -1.60 11.37
N PHE A 65 1.97 -0.63 12.29
CA PHE A 65 2.88 0.52 12.26
C PHE A 65 4.11 0.27 13.13
N ASN A 66 5.30 0.36 12.54
CA ASN A 66 6.59 0.07 13.19
C ASN A 66 7.53 1.30 13.24
N ALA A 67 7.06 2.49 12.91
CA ALA A 67 7.83 3.73 12.83
C ALA A 67 9.29 3.57 12.35
N PRO A 68 9.65 4.01 11.13
CA PRO A 68 8.85 4.90 10.26
C PRO A 68 7.93 4.18 9.29
N ASP A 69 7.89 2.86 9.27
CA ASP A 69 7.20 2.05 8.27
C ASP A 69 5.84 1.52 8.73
N LEU A 70 5.04 1.17 7.76
CA LEU A 70 3.74 0.54 7.92
C LEU A 70 3.70 -0.74 7.09
N ILE A 71 3.26 -1.85 7.67
CA ILE A 71 3.12 -3.14 7.01
C ILE A 71 1.64 -3.49 6.84
N PHE A 72 1.24 -3.80 5.60
CA PHE A 72 -0.05 -4.41 5.28
C PHE A 72 0.12 -5.92 5.08
N ILE A 73 -0.78 -6.71 5.62
CA ILE A 73 -0.78 -8.17 5.50
C ILE A 73 -2.21 -8.65 5.24
N ALA A 74 -2.40 -9.44 4.18
CA ALA A 74 -3.64 -10.15 3.91
C ALA A 74 -3.50 -11.60 4.46
N SER A 75 -3.89 -11.82 5.72
CA SER A 75 -3.73 -13.10 6.42
C SER A 75 -4.77 -13.22 7.53
N GLN A 76 -5.26 -14.44 7.78
CA GLN A 76 -6.17 -14.71 8.89
C GLN A 76 -5.53 -14.50 10.28
N GLN A 77 -4.21 -14.55 10.35
CA GLN A 77 -3.48 -14.38 11.60
C GLN A 77 -2.34 -13.38 11.40
N LEU A 78 -2.17 -12.49 12.39
CA LEU A 78 -0.99 -11.66 12.45
C LEU A 78 0.23 -12.59 12.58
N PRO A 79 1.28 -12.37 11.77
CA PRO A 79 2.49 -13.18 11.86
C PRO A 79 3.17 -13.01 13.21
N ASP A 80 3.90 -14.03 13.61
CA ASP A 80 4.83 -13.91 14.73
C ASP A 80 5.79 -12.72 14.47
N PRO A 81 6.03 -11.86 15.46
CA PRO A 81 6.91 -10.70 15.30
C PRO A 81 8.30 -11.03 14.75
N SER A 82 8.85 -12.20 15.07
CA SER A 82 10.17 -12.65 14.59
C SER A 82 10.19 -12.99 13.09
N SER A 83 9.02 -13.23 12.48
CA SER A 83 8.87 -13.57 11.08
C SER A 83 7.99 -12.56 10.30
N ALA A 84 7.57 -11.49 10.96
CA ALA A 84 6.78 -10.44 10.33
C ALA A 84 7.61 -9.73 9.24
N PRO A 85 6.98 -9.28 8.15
CA PRO A 85 7.64 -8.36 7.23
C PRO A 85 8.11 -7.11 7.97
N HIS A 86 9.26 -6.61 7.58
CA HIS A 86 9.87 -5.43 8.21
C HIS A 86 10.71 -4.63 7.21
N LEU A 87 10.99 -3.39 7.54
CA LEU A 87 11.94 -2.56 6.81
C LEU A 87 13.35 -2.96 7.21
N TRP A 88 14.16 -3.34 6.24
CA TRP A 88 15.59 -3.53 6.37
C TRP A 88 16.32 -2.38 5.69
N GLN A 89 17.34 -1.84 6.33
CA GLN A 89 18.15 -0.74 5.82
C GLN A 89 19.62 -0.98 6.12
N ALA A 90 20.49 -0.75 5.16
CA ALA A 90 21.93 -0.80 5.37
C ALA A 90 22.69 0.15 4.44
N PRO A 91 23.76 0.78 4.93
CA PRO A 91 24.77 1.36 4.05
C PRO A 91 25.50 0.23 3.31
N THR A 92 25.70 0.39 2.02
CA THR A 92 26.46 -0.53 1.18
C THR A 92 27.71 0.15 0.66
N SER A 93 28.67 -0.62 0.12
CA SER A 93 29.86 -0.06 -0.51
C SER A 93 29.54 0.81 -1.76
N SER A 94 28.36 0.62 -2.35
CA SER A 94 27.90 1.33 -3.54
C SER A 94 26.78 2.34 -3.25
N GLY A 95 26.42 2.56 -1.98
CA GLY A 95 25.39 3.50 -1.63
C GLY A 95 24.55 3.09 -0.43
N TYR A 96 23.29 3.49 -0.47
CA TYR A 96 22.28 3.17 0.55
C TYR A 96 21.24 2.23 -0.06
N GLU A 97 20.96 1.13 0.65
CA GLU A 97 19.89 0.20 0.27
C GLU A 97 18.86 0.04 1.39
N TRP A 98 17.62 -0.11 1.00
CA TRP A 98 16.54 -0.47 1.88
C TRP A 98 15.55 -1.39 1.16
N ASN A 99 14.96 -2.32 1.89
CA ASN A 99 13.99 -3.28 1.36
C ASN A 99 12.92 -3.58 2.40
N PHE A 100 11.72 -3.88 1.92
CA PHE A 100 10.74 -4.58 2.75
C PHE A 100 10.90 -6.07 2.54
N GLU A 101 11.26 -6.78 3.58
CA GLU A 101 11.53 -8.21 3.52
C GLU A 101 10.85 -9.00 4.63
N THR A 102 10.83 -10.32 4.50
CA THR A 102 10.33 -11.23 5.51
C THR A 102 11.26 -12.44 5.61
N LEU A 103 11.46 -12.94 6.85
CA LEU A 103 12.23 -14.15 7.10
C LEU A 103 11.41 -15.43 6.81
N ALA A 104 10.08 -15.32 6.73
CA ALA A 104 9.20 -16.45 6.43
C ALA A 104 8.83 -16.50 4.95
N ASN A 105 8.76 -17.73 4.41
CA ASN A 105 8.16 -17.94 3.10
C ASN A 105 6.65 -17.68 3.18
N ARG A 106 6.23 -16.47 2.76
CA ARG A 106 4.83 -16.07 2.80
C ARG A 106 4.20 -16.21 1.43
N THR A 107 3.11 -16.95 1.40
CA THR A 107 2.24 -17.07 0.22
C THR A 107 1.09 -16.04 0.26
N GLN A 108 0.78 -15.49 1.44
CA GLN A 108 -0.22 -14.42 1.59
C GLN A 108 0.33 -13.10 1.07
N PRO A 109 -0.51 -12.30 0.39
CA PRO A 109 -0.13 -10.98 -0.06
C PRO A 109 0.20 -10.05 1.12
N TRP A 110 1.27 -9.32 0.97
CA TRP A 110 1.70 -8.28 1.91
C TRP A 110 2.50 -7.20 1.19
N PHE A 111 2.66 -6.06 1.79
CA PHE A 111 3.59 -5.01 1.38
C PHE A 111 3.93 -4.11 2.57
N GLY A 112 5.11 -3.52 2.53
CA GLY A 112 5.49 -2.44 3.41
C GLY A 112 5.30 -1.09 2.73
N MET A 113 5.20 -0.02 3.52
CA MET A 113 5.07 1.36 3.05
C MET A 113 5.97 2.29 3.86
N MET A 114 6.57 3.27 3.17
CA MET A 114 7.26 4.42 3.75
C MET A 114 6.73 5.72 3.16
N CYS A 115 6.80 6.78 3.94
CA CYS A 115 6.49 8.14 3.50
C CYS A 115 7.78 8.91 3.25
N GLU A 116 7.91 9.48 2.05
CA GLU A 116 9.04 10.26 1.63
C GLU A 116 8.61 11.61 1.05
N ASN A 117 9.53 12.58 1.04
CA ASN A 117 9.33 13.84 0.37
C ASN A 117 9.72 13.72 -1.11
N LEU A 118 9.01 14.40 -2.00
CA LEU A 118 9.30 14.44 -3.45
C LEU A 118 10.75 14.86 -3.75
N GLY A 119 11.35 15.70 -2.91
CA GLY A 119 12.76 16.09 -3.01
C GLY A 119 13.76 14.94 -2.83
N SER A 120 13.33 13.80 -2.26
CA SER A 120 14.16 12.59 -2.13
C SER A 120 14.12 11.67 -3.37
N PHE A 121 13.72 12.21 -4.53
CA PHE A 121 13.68 11.51 -5.82
C PHE A 121 14.33 12.38 -6.91
N SER A 122 14.92 11.73 -7.90
CA SER A 122 15.36 12.38 -9.15
C SER A 122 14.37 12.14 -10.29
N SER A 123 13.74 10.97 -10.32
CA SER A 123 12.84 10.55 -11.40
C SER A 123 11.44 11.16 -11.33
N LEU A 124 10.99 11.57 -10.14
CA LEU A 124 9.66 12.12 -9.91
C LEU A 124 9.59 13.66 -9.98
N THR A 125 10.73 14.34 -10.02
CA THR A 125 10.81 15.79 -10.09
C THR A 125 11.50 16.24 -11.36
N THR A 126 11.05 17.38 -11.93
CA THR A 126 11.73 18.04 -13.06
C THR A 126 12.71 19.10 -12.60
N LEU A 127 12.79 19.38 -11.31
CA LEU A 127 13.70 20.38 -10.77
C LEU A 127 15.12 19.79 -10.69
N PRO A 128 16.14 20.47 -11.26
CA PRO A 128 17.51 20.05 -11.04
C PRO A 128 17.84 20.17 -9.56
N PRO A 129 18.53 19.17 -8.99
CA PRO A 129 18.99 19.26 -7.61
C PRO A 129 19.95 20.44 -7.45
N ALA A 130 19.58 21.38 -6.58
CA ALA A 130 20.51 22.40 -6.11
C ALA A 130 21.28 21.83 -4.91
N ASP A 131 22.58 21.90 -4.91
CA ASP A 131 23.48 21.58 -3.78
C ASP A 131 23.23 20.23 -3.09
N ASP A 132 23.22 19.14 -3.85
CA ASP A 132 23.03 17.81 -3.29
C ASP A 132 24.24 17.33 -2.49
N THR A 133 24.00 16.95 -1.23
CA THR A 133 24.95 16.13 -0.48
C THR A 133 25.04 14.71 -1.08
N ILE A 134 26.15 14.02 -0.83
CA ILE A 134 26.32 12.62 -1.27
C ILE A 134 25.20 11.74 -0.68
N GLU A 135 24.82 11.98 0.60
CA GLU A 135 23.76 11.24 1.27
C GLU A 135 22.41 11.40 0.56
N LEU A 136 22.07 12.61 0.12
CA LEU A 136 20.83 12.87 -0.59
C LEU A 136 20.84 12.23 -1.98
N GLN A 137 21.99 12.22 -2.68
CA GLN A 137 22.13 11.53 -3.96
C GLN A 137 21.91 10.01 -3.79
N LEU A 138 22.51 9.39 -2.77
CA LEU A 138 22.34 7.96 -2.49
C LEU A 138 20.91 7.61 -2.09
N LEU A 139 20.26 8.48 -1.31
CA LEU A 139 18.85 8.31 -0.97
C LEU A 139 17.96 8.39 -2.22
N ARG A 140 18.18 9.36 -3.10
CA ARG A 140 17.44 9.47 -4.37
C ARG A 140 17.63 8.24 -5.25
N GLU A 141 18.84 7.74 -5.40
CA GLU A 141 19.09 6.51 -6.16
C GLU A 141 18.33 5.30 -5.57
N ALA A 142 18.31 5.18 -4.25
CA ALA A 142 17.58 4.11 -3.58
C ALA A 142 16.07 4.24 -3.82
N ASN A 143 15.52 5.44 -3.64
CA ASN A 143 14.10 5.71 -3.83
C ASN A 143 13.68 5.58 -5.30
N ASP A 144 14.47 6.05 -6.25
CA ASP A 144 14.20 5.92 -7.68
C ASP A 144 14.18 4.44 -8.14
N ARG A 145 15.00 3.58 -7.53
CA ARG A 145 14.92 2.11 -7.77
C ARG A 145 13.63 1.49 -7.23
N LYS A 146 13.03 2.07 -6.19
CA LYS A 146 11.73 1.62 -5.66
C LYS A 146 10.55 2.23 -6.42
N CYS A 147 10.75 3.44 -6.98
CA CYS A 147 9.77 4.16 -7.77
C CYS A 147 10.24 4.32 -9.24
N PRO A 148 10.40 3.23 -10.02
CA PRO A 148 11.03 3.28 -11.34
C PRO A 148 10.08 3.74 -12.44
N ALA A 149 9.39 4.86 -12.22
CA ALA A 149 8.51 5.48 -13.20
C ALA A 149 8.56 7.01 -13.08
N THR A 150 8.13 7.69 -14.11
CA THR A 150 8.04 9.15 -14.17
C THR A 150 6.65 9.57 -14.63
N LEU A 151 6.19 10.73 -14.16
CA LEU A 151 4.94 11.34 -14.61
C LEU A 151 5.20 12.15 -15.88
N THR A 152 4.46 11.83 -16.95
CA THR A 152 4.47 12.53 -18.24
C THR A 152 3.11 13.18 -18.49
N GLU A 153 2.99 13.96 -19.56
CA GLU A 153 1.71 14.50 -20.01
C GLU A 153 0.66 13.41 -20.32
N ASN A 154 1.12 12.20 -20.65
CA ASN A 154 0.28 11.04 -20.94
C ASN A 154 0.11 10.08 -19.76
N GLY A 155 0.42 10.53 -18.53
CA GLY A 155 0.36 9.73 -17.30
C GLY A 155 1.70 9.08 -16.94
N TRP A 156 1.65 8.18 -15.98
CA TRP A 156 2.83 7.49 -15.47
C TRP A 156 3.42 6.52 -16.49
N ARG A 157 4.75 6.54 -16.62
CA ARG A 157 5.49 5.63 -17.52
C ARG A 157 6.71 5.07 -16.81
N PRO A 158 7.02 3.77 -17.00
CA PRO A 158 8.25 3.18 -16.49
C PRO A 158 9.48 3.90 -17.06
N THR A 159 10.50 4.09 -16.20
CA THR A 159 11.84 4.55 -16.61
C THR A 159 12.73 3.35 -16.98
N ALA A 160 13.96 3.61 -17.41
CA ALA A 160 14.95 2.55 -17.64
C ALA A 160 15.25 1.72 -16.37
N LEU A 161 15.04 2.27 -15.18
CA LEU A 161 15.21 1.58 -13.91
C LEU A 161 14.19 0.44 -13.69
N ALA A 162 13.07 0.46 -14.41
CA ALA A 162 12.10 -0.65 -14.38
C ALA A 162 12.62 -1.92 -15.08
N GLY A 163 13.65 -1.80 -15.93
CA GLY A 163 14.22 -2.91 -16.67
C GLY A 163 13.45 -3.30 -17.94
N ASP A 164 13.54 -4.57 -18.35
CA ASP A 164 12.90 -5.07 -19.57
C ASP A 164 11.36 -5.09 -19.42
N PRO A 165 10.61 -4.45 -20.33
CA PRO A 165 9.14 -4.45 -20.31
C PRO A 165 8.48 -5.84 -20.31
N GLN A 166 9.18 -6.87 -20.75
CA GLN A 166 8.67 -8.25 -20.72
C GLN A 166 8.76 -8.92 -19.34
N THR A 167 9.42 -8.28 -18.37
CA THR A 167 9.65 -8.83 -17.03
C THR A 167 8.78 -8.20 -15.96
N TYR A 168 7.85 -7.32 -16.32
CA TYR A 168 6.95 -6.71 -15.36
C TYR A 168 5.57 -6.41 -15.94
N ALA A 169 4.59 -6.32 -15.04
CA ALA A 169 3.28 -5.72 -15.30
C ALA A 169 3.23 -4.33 -14.65
N PHE A 170 2.86 -3.31 -15.42
CA PHE A 170 2.79 -1.92 -14.98
C PHE A 170 1.38 -1.38 -15.13
N GLU A 171 0.92 -0.60 -14.14
CA GLU A 171 -0.38 0.06 -14.19
C GLU A 171 -0.32 1.43 -13.51
N SER A 172 -0.81 2.46 -14.21
CA SER A 172 -1.02 3.78 -13.62
C SER A 172 -2.20 3.74 -12.65
N LEU A 173 -2.05 4.43 -11.52
CA LEU A 173 -3.08 4.58 -10.49
C LEU A 173 -3.52 6.05 -10.41
N GLN A 174 -4.82 6.26 -10.28
CA GLN A 174 -5.41 7.59 -10.12
C GLN A 174 -6.38 7.55 -8.94
N GLY A 175 -6.11 8.33 -7.93
CA GLY A 175 -7.00 8.61 -6.81
C GLY A 175 -7.65 10.00 -6.92
N ALA A 176 -8.50 10.34 -5.96
CA ALA A 176 -9.15 11.66 -5.93
C ALA A 176 -8.16 12.81 -5.71
N LYS A 177 -7.15 12.58 -4.88
CA LYS A 177 -6.12 13.57 -4.51
C LYS A 177 -4.70 13.08 -4.80
N SER A 178 -4.54 11.90 -5.37
CA SER A 178 -3.23 11.28 -5.61
C SER A 178 -3.15 10.68 -6.99
N SER A 179 -1.94 10.57 -7.49
CA SER A 179 -1.63 9.79 -8.68
C SER A 179 -0.38 8.96 -8.45
N GLY A 180 -0.22 7.88 -9.19
CA GLY A 180 0.92 7.01 -9.02
C GLY A 180 0.88 5.81 -9.94
N PHE A 181 1.56 4.76 -9.53
CA PHE A 181 1.61 3.52 -10.29
C PHE A 181 1.84 2.33 -9.36
N ILE A 182 1.58 1.15 -9.89
CA ILE A 182 2.00 -0.13 -9.32
C ILE A 182 2.70 -0.95 -10.40
N ILE A 183 3.79 -1.60 -10.02
CA ILE A 183 4.57 -2.49 -10.88
C ILE A 183 4.81 -3.81 -10.16
N GLY A 184 4.55 -4.91 -10.86
CA GLY A 184 4.84 -6.27 -10.39
C GLY A 184 5.86 -6.91 -11.31
N TYR A 185 6.98 -7.38 -10.74
CA TYR A 185 8.05 -8.06 -11.48
C TYR A 185 7.86 -9.55 -11.44
N HIS A 186 8.04 -10.19 -12.57
CA HIS A 186 7.98 -11.65 -12.69
C HIS A 186 9.22 -12.17 -13.42
N PRO A 187 9.77 -13.31 -13.00
CA PRO A 187 10.81 -13.97 -13.75
C PRO A 187 10.29 -14.36 -15.15
N PRO A 188 11.14 -14.41 -16.17
CA PRO A 188 10.73 -14.87 -17.49
C PRO A 188 10.00 -16.22 -17.43
N HIS A 189 8.86 -16.31 -18.12
CA HIS A 189 8.02 -17.51 -18.21
C HIS A 189 7.40 -18.01 -16.88
N GLN A 190 7.41 -17.20 -15.82
CA GLN A 190 6.74 -17.52 -14.56
C GLN A 190 5.52 -16.62 -14.33
N PRO A 191 4.38 -17.17 -13.90
CA PRO A 191 3.17 -16.38 -13.65
C PRO A 191 3.16 -15.69 -12.27
N GLN A 192 4.13 -15.99 -11.42
CA GLN A 192 4.26 -15.42 -10.08
C GLN A 192 5.12 -14.16 -10.12
N PHE A 193 4.76 -13.22 -9.25
CA PHE A 193 5.52 -12.00 -9.03
C PHE A 193 6.58 -12.22 -7.94
N SER A 194 7.81 -11.89 -8.25
CA SER A 194 8.96 -11.98 -7.34
C SER A 194 9.24 -10.68 -6.59
N ARG A 195 8.65 -9.58 -7.03
CA ARG A 195 8.73 -8.26 -6.43
C ARG A 195 7.52 -7.45 -6.83
N ILE A 196 7.02 -6.61 -5.92
CA ILE A 196 6.01 -5.62 -6.20
C ILE A 196 6.51 -4.28 -5.67
N ALA A 197 6.28 -3.21 -6.40
CA ALA A 197 6.50 -1.85 -5.94
C ALA A 197 5.33 -0.96 -6.37
N PHE A 198 5.04 0.07 -5.60
CA PHE A 198 4.11 1.12 -5.98
C PHE A 198 4.53 2.45 -5.37
N CYS A 199 4.18 3.53 -6.04
CA CYS A 199 4.38 4.87 -5.53
C CYS A 199 3.13 5.69 -5.78
N LEU A 200 2.63 6.32 -4.71
CA LEU A 200 1.49 7.23 -4.76
C LEU A 200 1.95 8.62 -4.34
N MET A 201 1.71 9.60 -5.17
CA MET A 201 2.12 10.99 -4.95
C MET A 201 0.91 11.86 -4.64
N GLN A 202 1.02 12.68 -3.59
CA GLN A 202 0.10 13.75 -3.25
C GLN A 202 0.90 15.01 -2.87
N GLY A 203 0.80 16.06 -3.68
CA GLY A 203 1.60 17.26 -3.46
C GLY A 203 3.09 16.94 -3.43
N GLU A 204 3.76 17.25 -2.33
CA GLU A 204 5.18 16.96 -2.11
C GLU A 204 5.44 15.63 -1.39
N GLN A 205 4.41 14.87 -1.09
CA GLN A 205 4.52 13.60 -0.38
C GLN A 205 4.43 12.42 -1.34
N VAL A 206 5.28 11.42 -1.11
CA VAL A 206 5.32 10.18 -1.87
C VAL A 206 5.21 9.01 -0.90
N LEU A 207 4.14 8.24 -1.02
CA LEU A 207 4.02 6.96 -0.34
C LEU A 207 4.64 5.88 -1.21
N ILE A 208 5.78 5.37 -0.77
CA ILE A 208 6.49 4.26 -1.42
C ILE A 208 6.01 2.96 -0.79
N GLY A 209 5.61 2.00 -1.59
CA GLY A 209 5.29 0.67 -1.11
C GLY A 209 6.03 -0.41 -1.86
N ALA A 210 6.44 -1.45 -1.16
CA ALA A 210 7.09 -2.60 -1.77
C ALA A 210 6.83 -3.90 -1.02
N ALA A 211 6.87 -5.00 -1.77
CA ALA A 211 7.02 -6.35 -1.26
C ALA A 211 8.17 -7.00 -2.03
N GLU A 212 9.21 -7.37 -1.29
CA GLU A 212 10.43 -7.96 -1.85
C GLU A 212 10.85 -9.15 -0.98
N SER A 213 11.78 -9.95 -1.44
CA SER A 213 12.43 -10.95 -0.61
C SER A 213 13.86 -10.54 -0.34
N GLY A 214 14.28 -10.67 0.91
CA GLY A 214 15.70 -10.75 1.20
C GLY A 214 16.32 -11.96 0.47
N SER A 215 17.63 -12.00 0.40
CA SER A 215 18.39 -12.93 -0.45
C SER A 215 18.12 -14.43 -0.21
N ALA A 216 17.53 -14.81 0.92
CA ALA A 216 17.43 -16.22 1.32
C ALA A 216 16.16 -16.93 0.84
N THR A 217 15.07 -16.23 0.57
CA THR A 217 13.80 -16.85 0.19
C THR A 217 13.09 -16.01 -0.88
N PRO A 218 13.02 -16.47 -2.12
CA PRO A 218 12.35 -15.76 -3.19
C PRO A 218 10.89 -15.51 -2.85
N LEU A 219 10.43 -14.27 -3.02
CA LEU A 219 9.00 -13.92 -2.94
C LEU A 219 8.27 -14.60 -4.12
N SER A 220 7.11 -15.17 -3.84
CA SER A 220 6.27 -15.77 -4.87
C SER A 220 4.82 -15.38 -4.65
N ILE A 221 4.42 -14.24 -5.22
CA ILE A 221 3.06 -13.72 -5.13
C ILE A 221 2.29 -14.16 -6.37
N SER A 222 1.18 -14.86 -6.16
CA SER A 222 0.30 -15.27 -7.26
C SER A 222 -0.36 -14.07 -7.95
N ALA A 223 -0.88 -14.26 -9.16
CA ALA A 223 -1.65 -13.23 -9.85
C ALA A 223 -2.89 -12.77 -9.04
N ALA A 224 -3.53 -13.70 -8.29
CA ALA A 224 -4.62 -13.35 -7.37
C ALA A 224 -4.12 -12.50 -6.20
N GLY A 225 -2.96 -12.82 -5.63
CA GLY A 225 -2.31 -12.03 -4.58
C GLY A 225 -1.92 -10.64 -5.05
N PHE A 226 -1.35 -10.52 -6.25
CA PHE A 226 -1.08 -9.21 -6.86
C PHE A 226 -2.35 -8.37 -7.05
N LYS A 227 -3.45 -9.00 -7.48
CA LYS A 227 -4.75 -8.32 -7.58
C LYS A 227 -5.26 -7.83 -6.22
N GLN A 228 -5.07 -8.60 -5.15
CA GLN A 228 -5.43 -8.17 -3.79
C GLN A 228 -4.59 -6.97 -3.34
N ILE A 229 -3.28 -7.01 -3.53
CA ILE A 229 -2.38 -5.87 -3.25
C ILE A 229 -2.84 -4.64 -4.03
N LYS A 230 -3.06 -4.78 -5.34
CA LYS A 230 -3.52 -3.69 -6.19
C LYS A 230 -4.86 -3.09 -5.71
N THR A 231 -5.79 -3.92 -5.26
CA THR A 231 -7.07 -3.46 -4.69
C THR A 231 -6.84 -2.67 -3.40
N ALA A 232 -6.00 -3.15 -2.50
CA ALA A 232 -5.65 -2.45 -1.27
C ALA A 232 -4.95 -1.11 -1.55
N VAL A 233 -3.97 -1.08 -2.46
CA VAL A 233 -3.26 0.15 -2.85
C VAL A 233 -4.20 1.19 -3.47
N ARG A 234 -5.15 0.76 -4.31
CA ARG A 234 -6.15 1.66 -4.91
C ARG A 234 -7.15 2.23 -3.91
N SER A 235 -7.35 1.57 -2.78
CA SER A 235 -8.24 2.06 -1.74
C SER A 235 -7.60 3.10 -0.82
N ILE A 236 -6.29 3.36 -0.94
CA ILE A 236 -5.59 4.40 -0.20
C ILE A 236 -6.12 5.77 -0.64
N ALA A 237 -6.67 6.51 0.31
CA ALA A 237 -7.20 7.85 0.10
C ALA A 237 -6.46 8.84 1.00
N PHE A 238 -5.64 9.69 0.40
CA PHE A 238 -4.93 10.75 1.14
C PHE A 238 -5.90 11.81 1.66
N GLU A 239 -5.58 12.36 2.83
CA GLU A 239 -6.34 13.42 3.49
C GLU A 239 -6.13 14.82 2.89
#